data_fb144440c1b886c00486332c3fad25a9
#
_entry.id   fb144440c1b886c00486332c3fad25a9
#
_cell.length_a   1.000
_cell.length_b   1.000
_cell.length_c   1.000
_cell.angle_alpha   90.00
_cell.angle_beta   90.00
_cell.angle_gamma   90.00
#
_symmetry.space_group_name_H-M   'P 1'
#
loop_
_entity.id
_entity.type
_entity.pdbx_description
1 polymer ?
#
loop_
_entity_poly.entity_id
_entity_poly.type
_entity_poly.pdbx_seq_one_letter_code
_entity_poly.pdbx_strand_id
1 'polypeptide(L)'
;VIAEYLDDYEDDTFEVKALTRALISEMKEISENNPLFSEEMRLNMVNIDHPGKIADFIASILNIEKDDQQKVLETINVRRRMEQVLIYIKKEQELLRVQKKIQNELNERVEKNQREYFLREELKSIQEELGTDAEGNATDYQKFKKKAEEFHFEGEIKETVDNELEKFNLMDPNSPYN
;
A
#
# COMPACT_ATOMS: atom_id res chain seq x y z
N VAL A 1 -36.32 -37.42 -11.23
CA VAL A 1 -34.96 -36.94 -11.48
C VAL A 1 -34.08 -38.18 -11.51
N ILE A 2 -33.35 -38.39 -12.58
CA ILE A 2 -32.33 -39.44 -12.69
C ILE A 2 -31.01 -38.74 -12.37
N ALA A 3 -30.31 -39.19 -11.34
CA ALA A 3 -28.98 -38.68 -10.98
C ALA A 3 -27.93 -39.71 -11.43
N GLU A 4 -26.91 -39.24 -12.11
CA GLU A 4 -25.73 -40.00 -12.47
C GLU A 4 -24.56 -39.53 -11.58
N TYR A 5 -23.88 -40.47 -10.93
CA TYR A 5 -22.67 -40.19 -10.17
C TYR A 5 -21.47 -40.39 -11.06
N LEU A 6 -20.63 -39.34 -11.13
CA LEU A 6 -19.38 -39.38 -11.90
C LEU A 6 -18.22 -39.57 -10.92
N ASP A 7 -17.42 -40.62 -11.17
CA ASP A 7 -16.25 -40.92 -10.36
C ASP A 7 -15.02 -40.18 -10.91
N ASP A 8 -14.15 -39.77 -10.00
CA ASP A 8 -12.83 -39.22 -10.35
C ASP A 8 -11.96 -40.27 -11.05
N TYR A 9 -11.17 -39.84 -12.01
CA TYR A 9 -10.21 -40.70 -12.70
C TYR A 9 -8.83 -40.04 -12.80
N GLU A 10 -7.76 -40.86 -13.05
CA GLU A 10 -6.37 -40.45 -13.06
C GLU A 10 -5.89 -39.84 -11.71
N ASP A 11 -6.24 -40.47 -10.60
CA ASP A 11 -5.93 -40.00 -9.25
C ASP A 11 -4.62 -40.56 -8.66
N ASP A 12 -4.03 -41.61 -9.27
CA ASP A 12 -2.80 -42.30 -8.76
C ASP A 12 -1.62 -42.24 -9.74
N THR A 13 -1.48 -41.17 -10.53
CA THR A 13 -0.33 -40.98 -11.42
C THR A 13 0.82 -40.26 -10.72
N PHE A 14 2.04 -40.38 -11.27
CA PHE A 14 3.20 -39.63 -10.75
C PHE A 14 2.98 -38.12 -10.84
N GLU A 15 2.32 -37.65 -11.89
CA GLU A 15 1.95 -36.24 -12.10
C GLU A 15 1.01 -35.76 -11.02
N VAL A 16 0.00 -36.54 -10.66
CA VAL A 16 -0.94 -36.21 -9.58
C VAL A 16 -0.23 -36.13 -8.23
N LYS A 17 0.68 -37.06 -7.94
CA LYS A 17 1.50 -37.01 -6.72
C LYS A 17 2.39 -35.75 -6.68
N ALA A 18 2.97 -35.36 -7.82
CA ALA A 18 3.76 -34.13 -7.91
C ALA A 18 2.89 -32.87 -7.73
N LEU A 19 1.72 -32.83 -8.38
CA LEU A 19 0.75 -31.74 -8.24
C LEU A 19 0.21 -31.62 -6.81
N THR A 20 -0.05 -32.73 -6.14
CA THR A 20 -0.46 -32.75 -4.73
C THR A 20 0.57 -32.02 -3.85
N ARG A 21 1.85 -32.37 -4.01
CA ARG A 21 2.92 -31.71 -3.26
C ARG A 21 3.03 -30.21 -3.60
N ALA A 22 2.90 -29.88 -4.88
CA ALA A 22 2.91 -28.49 -5.33
C ALA A 22 1.76 -27.70 -4.71
N LEU A 23 0.53 -28.20 -4.79
CA LEU A 23 -0.65 -27.54 -4.21
C LEU A 23 -0.49 -27.29 -2.71
N ILE A 24 -0.03 -28.31 -1.96
CA ILE A 24 0.20 -28.18 -0.51
C ILE A 24 1.28 -27.12 -0.21
N SER A 25 2.38 -27.12 -1.00
CA SER A 25 3.48 -26.15 -0.82
C SER A 25 3.02 -24.72 -1.11
N GLU A 26 2.28 -24.51 -2.21
CA GLU A 26 1.78 -23.20 -2.60
C GLU A 26 0.72 -22.66 -1.60
N MET A 27 -0.13 -23.54 -1.11
CA MET A 27 -1.11 -23.16 -0.07
C MET A 27 -0.44 -22.80 1.25
N LYS A 28 0.66 -23.47 1.59
CA LYS A 28 1.45 -23.08 2.77
C LYS A 28 1.97 -21.65 2.62
N GLU A 29 2.51 -21.27 1.46
CA GLU A 29 3.00 -19.92 1.20
C GLU A 29 1.88 -18.86 1.32
N ILE A 30 0.69 -19.14 0.78
CA ILE A 30 -0.48 -18.26 0.94
C ILE A 30 -0.84 -18.12 2.42
N SER A 31 -0.88 -19.24 3.16
CA SER A 31 -1.31 -19.24 4.56
C SER A 31 -0.38 -18.45 5.48
N GLU A 32 0.91 -18.41 5.20
CA GLU A 32 1.89 -17.63 5.97
C GLU A 32 1.68 -16.12 5.81
N ASN A 33 1.10 -15.69 4.69
CA ASN A 33 0.89 -14.29 4.36
C ASN A 33 -0.57 -13.82 4.48
N ASN A 34 -1.50 -14.72 4.79
CA ASN A 34 -2.93 -14.39 4.86
C ASN A 34 -3.55 -14.93 6.15
N PRO A 35 -3.98 -14.05 7.08
CA PRO A 35 -4.56 -14.45 8.37
C PRO A 35 -5.90 -15.17 8.25
N LEU A 36 -6.54 -15.19 7.07
CA LEU A 36 -7.78 -15.95 6.85
C LEU A 36 -7.53 -17.45 6.76
N PHE A 37 -6.29 -17.90 6.54
CA PHE A 37 -5.92 -19.30 6.51
C PHE A 37 -5.44 -19.75 7.88
N SER A 38 -6.33 -20.39 8.64
CA SER A 38 -6.01 -20.92 9.96
C SER A 38 -5.08 -22.13 9.88
N GLU A 39 -4.37 -22.39 10.99
CA GLU A 39 -3.56 -23.59 11.13
C GLU A 39 -4.40 -24.89 11.03
N GLU A 40 -5.65 -24.82 11.48
CA GLU A 40 -6.62 -25.90 11.36
C GLU A 40 -6.92 -26.23 9.89
N MET A 41 -7.06 -25.23 9.02
CA MET A 41 -7.23 -25.45 7.57
C MET A 41 -6.03 -26.17 6.96
N ARG A 42 -4.81 -25.83 7.38
CA ARG A 42 -3.59 -26.51 6.92
C ARG A 42 -3.56 -27.97 7.36
N LEU A 43 -3.91 -28.24 8.60
CA LEU A 43 -3.98 -29.61 9.13
C LEU A 43 -5.05 -30.43 8.42
N ASN A 44 -6.21 -29.84 8.15
CA ASN A 44 -7.28 -30.50 7.42
C ASN A 44 -6.84 -30.88 6.00
N MET A 45 -6.14 -29.99 5.30
CA MET A 45 -5.64 -30.24 3.95
C MET A 45 -4.63 -31.40 3.90
N VAL A 46 -3.71 -31.49 4.87
CA VAL A 46 -2.70 -32.57 4.94
C VAL A 46 -3.35 -33.91 5.27
N ASN A 47 -4.48 -33.92 5.96
CA ASN A 47 -5.18 -35.14 6.35
C ASN A 47 -6.18 -35.65 5.29
N ILE A 48 -6.25 -35.02 4.12
CA ILE A 48 -7.12 -35.47 3.02
C ILE A 48 -6.41 -36.61 2.25
N ASP A 49 -7.03 -37.78 2.22
CA ASP A 49 -6.44 -38.98 1.63
C ASP A 49 -6.49 -39.01 0.08
N HIS A 50 -7.40 -38.24 -0.52
CA HIS A 50 -7.63 -38.28 -1.96
C HIS A 50 -7.16 -36.99 -2.65
N PRO A 51 -6.29 -37.07 -3.69
CA PRO A 51 -5.77 -35.90 -4.41
C PRO A 51 -6.88 -35.00 -4.99
N GLY A 52 -7.95 -35.57 -5.55
CA GLY A 52 -9.08 -34.80 -6.07
C GLY A 52 -9.75 -33.97 -4.99
N LYS A 53 -9.94 -34.52 -3.81
CA LYS A 53 -10.53 -33.81 -2.65
C LYS A 53 -9.65 -32.66 -2.14
N ILE A 54 -8.32 -32.78 -2.28
CA ILE A 54 -7.39 -31.68 -1.95
C ILE A 54 -7.64 -30.51 -2.90
N ALA A 55 -7.76 -30.77 -4.19
CA ALA A 55 -8.08 -29.73 -5.18
C ALA A 55 -9.44 -29.06 -4.90
N ASP A 56 -10.46 -29.86 -4.59
CA ASP A 56 -11.80 -29.37 -4.26
C ASP A 56 -11.80 -28.51 -2.99
N PHE A 57 -11.10 -28.97 -1.95
CA PHE A 57 -10.95 -28.21 -0.71
C PHE A 57 -10.25 -26.88 -0.95
N ILE A 58 -9.14 -26.87 -1.69
CA ILE A 58 -8.42 -25.64 -2.02
C ILE A 58 -9.32 -24.70 -2.83
N ALA A 59 -10.01 -25.19 -3.86
CA ALA A 59 -10.92 -24.38 -4.65
C ALA A 59 -12.07 -23.77 -3.82
N SER A 60 -12.50 -24.43 -2.77
CA SER A 60 -13.57 -23.94 -1.87
C SER A 60 -13.12 -22.79 -0.95
N ILE A 61 -11.82 -22.69 -0.66
CA ILE A 61 -11.27 -21.67 0.24
C ILE A 61 -10.59 -20.51 -0.51
N LEU A 62 -10.24 -20.70 -1.78
CA LEU A 62 -9.71 -19.63 -2.63
C LEU A 62 -10.83 -18.66 -3.02
N ASN A 63 -10.49 -17.39 -3.11
CA ASN A 63 -11.40 -16.35 -3.57
C ASN A 63 -11.44 -16.30 -5.11
N ILE A 64 -11.97 -17.37 -5.72
CA ILE A 64 -12.16 -17.48 -7.17
C ILE A 64 -13.62 -17.26 -7.55
N GLU A 65 -13.87 -16.86 -8.80
CA GLU A 65 -15.20 -16.59 -9.29
C GLU A 65 -16.06 -17.86 -9.35
N LYS A 66 -17.39 -17.72 -9.18
CA LYS A 66 -18.32 -18.85 -9.15
C LYS A 66 -18.28 -19.71 -10.41
N ASP A 67 -18.09 -19.08 -11.57
CA ASP A 67 -17.97 -19.79 -12.84
C ASP A 67 -16.69 -20.64 -12.90
N ASP A 68 -15.62 -20.19 -12.29
CA ASP A 68 -14.37 -20.94 -12.20
C ASP A 68 -14.46 -22.06 -11.15
N GLN A 69 -15.16 -21.82 -10.02
CA GLN A 69 -15.48 -22.90 -9.07
C GLN A 69 -16.31 -24.00 -9.75
N GLN A 70 -17.30 -23.62 -10.56
CA GLN A 70 -18.11 -24.57 -11.30
C GLN A 70 -17.28 -25.40 -12.29
N LYS A 71 -16.35 -24.78 -13.02
CA LYS A 71 -15.41 -25.49 -13.91
C LYS A 71 -14.57 -26.52 -13.18
N VAL A 72 -14.08 -26.16 -11.97
CA VAL A 72 -13.34 -27.10 -11.13
C VAL A 72 -14.20 -28.31 -10.78
N LEU A 73 -15.46 -28.09 -10.34
CA LEU A 73 -16.41 -29.15 -9.99
C LEU A 73 -16.76 -30.06 -11.17
N GLU A 74 -16.88 -29.50 -12.37
CA GLU A 74 -17.20 -30.26 -13.60
C GLU A 74 -16.01 -31.04 -14.15
N THR A 75 -14.80 -30.79 -13.66
CA THR A 75 -13.59 -31.44 -14.14
C THR A 75 -13.35 -32.75 -13.36
N ILE A 76 -13.82 -33.87 -13.89
CA ILE A 76 -13.68 -35.21 -13.28
C ILE A 76 -12.27 -35.80 -13.41
N ASN A 77 -11.43 -35.31 -14.33
CA ASN A 77 -10.03 -35.70 -14.40
C ASN A 77 -9.23 -34.99 -13.31
N VAL A 78 -8.74 -35.74 -12.33
CA VAL A 78 -8.06 -35.24 -11.13
C VAL A 78 -6.82 -34.41 -11.49
N ARG A 79 -5.99 -34.89 -12.43
CA ARG A 79 -4.79 -34.17 -12.87
C ARG A 79 -5.15 -32.79 -13.41
N ARG A 80 -6.11 -32.70 -14.33
CA ARG A 80 -6.56 -31.43 -14.93
C ARG A 80 -7.18 -30.50 -13.91
N ARG A 81 -7.96 -31.03 -12.96
CA ARG A 81 -8.55 -30.28 -11.87
C ARG A 81 -7.47 -29.63 -10.99
N MET A 82 -6.44 -30.39 -10.65
CA MET A 82 -5.30 -29.91 -9.85
C MET A 82 -4.49 -28.85 -10.60
N GLU A 83 -4.26 -29.03 -11.89
CA GLU A 83 -3.60 -28.03 -12.74
C GLU A 83 -4.38 -26.70 -12.77
N GLN A 84 -5.71 -26.76 -12.90
CA GLN A 84 -6.57 -25.57 -12.84
C GLN A 84 -6.48 -24.88 -11.49
N VAL A 85 -6.58 -25.62 -10.39
CA VAL A 85 -6.49 -25.07 -9.04
C VAL A 85 -5.12 -24.44 -8.80
N LEU A 86 -4.04 -25.05 -9.30
CA LEU A 86 -2.70 -24.47 -9.21
C LEU A 86 -2.60 -23.11 -9.92
N ILE A 87 -3.25 -22.95 -11.08
CA ILE A 87 -3.33 -21.67 -11.78
C ILE A 87 -4.06 -20.62 -10.93
N TYR A 88 -5.17 -20.99 -10.28
CA TYR A 88 -5.91 -20.08 -9.42
C TYR A 88 -5.10 -19.68 -8.17
N ILE A 89 -4.38 -20.63 -7.58
CA ILE A 89 -3.44 -20.32 -6.47
C ILE A 89 -2.41 -19.28 -6.91
N LYS A 90 -1.79 -19.46 -8.09
CA LYS A 90 -0.81 -18.50 -8.59
C LYS A 90 -1.37 -17.11 -8.83
N LYS A 91 -2.60 -17.02 -9.34
CA LYS A 91 -3.31 -15.75 -9.49
C LYS A 91 -3.55 -15.07 -8.14
N GLU A 92 -4.00 -15.82 -7.14
CA GLU A 92 -4.24 -15.31 -5.79
C GLU A 92 -2.95 -14.83 -5.13
N GLN A 93 -1.85 -15.57 -5.26
CA GLN A 93 -0.53 -15.15 -4.77
C GLN A 93 -0.09 -13.82 -5.37
N GLU A 94 -0.25 -13.64 -6.68
CA GLU A 94 0.12 -12.39 -7.35
C GLU A 94 -0.77 -11.23 -6.89
N LEU A 95 -2.07 -11.46 -6.72
CA LEU A 95 -3.00 -10.47 -6.19
C LEU A 95 -2.61 -10.02 -4.77
N LEU A 96 -2.33 -10.97 -3.89
CA LEU A 96 -1.88 -10.70 -2.52
C LEU A 96 -0.55 -9.93 -2.49
N ARG A 97 0.37 -10.26 -3.39
CA ARG A 97 1.64 -9.54 -3.54
C ARG A 97 1.44 -8.08 -3.93
N VAL A 98 0.59 -7.84 -4.93
CA VAL A 98 0.24 -6.47 -5.37
C VAL A 98 -0.45 -5.71 -4.26
N GLN A 99 -1.40 -6.33 -3.58
CA GLN A 99 -2.12 -5.73 -2.45
C GLN A 99 -1.16 -5.32 -1.32
N LYS A 100 -0.22 -6.20 -0.95
CA LYS A 100 0.81 -5.90 0.06
C LYS A 100 1.69 -4.72 -0.36
N LYS A 101 2.08 -4.66 -1.64
CA LYS A 101 2.86 -3.54 -2.17
C LYS A 101 2.10 -2.22 -2.05
N ILE A 102 0.84 -2.19 -2.47
CA ILE A 102 -0.02 -0.99 -2.35
C ILE A 102 -0.16 -0.56 -0.89
N GLN A 103 -0.39 -1.52 0.02
CA GLN A 103 -0.52 -1.22 1.45
C GLN A 103 0.76 -0.61 2.03
N ASN A 104 1.93 -1.14 1.65
CA ASN A 104 3.21 -0.59 2.09
C ASN A 104 3.42 0.85 1.57
N GLU A 105 3.15 1.10 0.28
CA GLU A 105 3.25 2.43 -0.31
C GLU A 105 2.31 3.44 0.36
N LEU A 106 1.09 3.01 0.74
CA LEU A 106 0.15 3.85 1.48
C LEU A 106 0.66 4.16 2.89
N ASN A 107 1.17 3.16 3.59
CA ASN A 107 1.74 3.34 4.94
C ASN A 107 2.93 4.31 4.92
N GLU A 108 3.85 4.17 3.98
CA GLU A 108 4.98 5.09 3.81
C GLU A 108 4.53 6.54 3.57
N ARG A 109 3.48 6.74 2.76
CA ARG A 109 2.91 8.08 2.53
C ARG A 109 2.28 8.66 3.79
N VAL A 110 1.55 7.85 4.54
CA VAL A 110 0.94 8.26 5.82
C VAL A 110 2.02 8.66 6.81
N GLU A 111 3.05 7.83 7.00
CA GLU A 111 4.17 8.11 7.89
C GLU A 111 4.91 9.39 7.50
N LYS A 112 5.17 9.59 6.21
CA LYS A 112 5.80 10.81 5.71
C LYS A 112 4.96 12.05 6.01
N ASN A 113 3.65 12.00 5.75
CA ASN A 113 2.75 13.12 6.01
C ASN A 113 2.66 13.43 7.51
N GLN A 114 2.58 12.40 8.36
CA GLN A 114 2.58 12.57 9.82
C GLN A 114 3.87 13.22 10.30
N ARG A 115 5.03 12.72 9.81
CA ARG A 115 6.34 13.29 10.16
C ARG A 115 6.45 14.76 9.72
N GLU A 116 5.99 15.09 8.52
CA GLU A 116 5.99 16.47 8.03
C GLU A 116 5.10 17.38 8.89
N TYR A 117 3.94 16.89 9.30
CA TYR A 117 3.06 17.60 10.21
C TYR A 117 3.73 17.88 11.57
N PHE A 118 4.33 16.85 12.19
CA PHE A 118 5.05 17.03 13.46
C PHE A 118 6.22 18.01 13.36
N LEU A 119 7.00 17.93 12.27
CA LEU A 119 8.11 18.86 12.05
C LEU A 119 7.64 20.30 11.88
N ARG A 120 6.49 20.52 11.24
CA ARG A 120 5.90 21.88 11.12
C ARG A 120 5.43 22.41 12.46
N GLU A 121 4.79 21.57 13.28
CA GLU A 121 4.35 21.96 14.63
C GLU A 121 5.54 22.26 15.54
N GLU A 122 6.59 21.43 15.47
CA GLU A 122 7.83 21.65 16.24
C GLU A 122 8.54 22.94 15.81
N LEU A 123 8.62 23.20 14.51
CA LEU A 123 9.18 24.43 13.96
C LEU A 123 8.40 25.66 14.44
N LYS A 124 7.07 25.58 14.44
CA LYS A 124 6.21 26.66 14.96
C LYS A 124 6.44 26.91 16.45
N SER A 125 6.52 25.85 17.25
CA SER A 125 6.81 25.96 18.69
C SER A 125 8.18 26.61 18.95
N ILE A 126 9.22 26.21 18.17
CA ILE A 126 10.55 26.81 18.26
C ILE A 126 10.53 28.30 17.88
N GLN A 127 9.79 28.67 16.85
CA GLN A 127 9.63 30.07 16.43
C GLN A 127 8.94 30.91 17.51
N GLU A 128 7.90 30.37 18.16
CA GLU A 128 7.21 30.99 19.29
C GLU A 128 8.16 31.16 20.50
N GLU A 129 8.95 30.17 20.84
CA GLU A 129 9.95 30.24 21.95
C GLU A 129 11.07 31.25 21.69
N LEU A 130 11.53 31.35 20.44
CA LEU A 130 12.57 32.29 20.05
C LEU A 130 12.05 33.72 19.89
N GLY A 131 10.71 33.93 19.99
CA GLY A 131 10.09 35.23 19.74
C GLY A 131 10.26 35.70 18.30
N THR A 132 10.67 34.81 17.42
CA THR A 132 10.77 35.05 15.99
C THR A 132 9.47 34.64 15.34
N ASP A 133 8.45 35.48 15.43
CA ASP A 133 7.33 35.44 14.49
C ASP A 133 7.88 35.76 13.10
N ALA A 134 8.42 34.75 12.43
CA ALA A 134 8.90 34.89 11.04
C ALA A 134 7.81 35.39 10.09
N GLU A 135 6.53 35.25 10.51
CA GLU A 135 5.41 35.92 9.83
C GLU A 135 5.39 37.44 10.04
N GLY A 136 5.88 37.95 11.18
CA GLY A 136 5.90 39.39 11.45
C GLY A 136 6.80 40.15 10.48
N ASN A 137 8.06 39.75 10.34
CA ASN A 137 9.01 40.46 9.46
C ASN A 137 8.73 40.24 7.97
N ALA A 138 8.36 39.02 7.55
CA ALA A 138 7.94 38.77 6.16
C ALA A 138 6.68 39.55 5.81
N THR A 139 5.74 39.68 6.75
CA THR A 139 4.51 40.43 6.59
C THR A 139 4.78 41.94 6.55
N ASP A 140 5.67 42.46 7.40
CA ASP A 140 5.99 43.87 7.43
C ASP A 140 6.86 44.29 6.22
N TYR A 141 7.80 43.48 5.80
CA TYR A 141 8.52 43.68 4.53
C TYR A 141 7.54 43.76 3.35
N GLN A 142 6.60 42.85 3.26
CA GLN A 142 5.59 42.87 2.17
C GLN A 142 4.68 44.11 2.27
N LYS A 143 4.29 44.52 3.47
CA LYS A 143 3.50 45.74 3.67
C LYS A 143 4.29 47.00 3.26
N PHE A 144 5.56 47.10 3.65
CA PHE A 144 6.40 48.23 3.28
C PHE A 144 6.71 48.26 1.76
N LYS A 145 6.98 47.10 1.18
CA LYS A 145 7.18 46.95 -0.25
C LYS A 145 5.95 47.41 -1.04
N LYS A 146 4.77 46.96 -0.65
CA LYS A 146 3.51 47.34 -1.28
C LYS A 146 3.25 48.82 -1.17
N LYS A 147 3.49 49.44 0.02
CA LYS A 147 3.38 50.90 0.18
C LYS A 147 4.39 51.66 -0.71
N ALA A 148 5.65 51.18 -0.80
CA ALA A 148 6.62 51.81 -1.66
C ALA A 148 6.22 51.77 -3.14
N GLU A 149 5.58 50.69 -3.56
CA GLU A 149 5.01 50.55 -4.92
C GLU A 149 3.84 51.51 -5.17
N GLU A 150 2.98 51.72 -4.14
CA GLU A 150 1.85 52.67 -4.24
C GLU A 150 2.28 54.13 -4.38
N PHE A 151 3.40 54.52 -3.78
CA PHE A 151 3.92 55.90 -3.82
C PHE A 151 4.65 56.26 -5.13
N HIS A 152 4.93 55.28 -6.03
CA HIS A 152 5.54 55.51 -7.34
C HIS A 152 6.78 56.42 -7.28
N PHE A 153 7.73 56.09 -6.41
CA PHE A 153 8.99 56.83 -6.34
C PHE A 153 9.80 56.72 -7.65
N GLU A 154 10.44 57.80 -8.08
CA GLU A 154 11.29 57.83 -9.27
C GLU A 154 12.71 58.32 -8.94
N GLY A 155 13.70 57.93 -9.82
CA GLY A 155 15.09 58.36 -9.71
C GLY A 155 15.81 57.91 -8.45
N GLU A 156 16.63 58.74 -7.86
CA GLU A 156 17.50 58.42 -6.70
C GLU A 156 16.68 58.02 -5.46
N ILE A 157 15.43 58.48 -5.31
CA ILE A 157 14.58 58.18 -4.18
C ILE A 157 14.18 56.71 -4.27
N LYS A 158 13.83 56.21 -5.43
CA LYS A 158 13.48 54.82 -5.66
C LYS A 158 14.66 53.88 -5.29
N GLU A 159 15.85 54.20 -5.75
CA GLU A 159 17.04 53.41 -5.47
C GLU A 159 17.38 53.37 -3.96
N THR A 160 17.17 54.46 -3.25
CA THR A 160 17.33 54.54 -1.79
C THR A 160 16.29 53.69 -1.05
N VAL A 161 15.02 53.75 -1.44
CA VAL A 161 13.94 52.96 -0.85
C VAL A 161 14.14 51.47 -1.08
N ASP A 162 14.53 51.08 -2.30
CA ASP A 162 14.79 49.67 -2.64
C ASP A 162 15.97 49.12 -1.81
N ASN A 163 17.04 49.90 -1.67
CA ASN A 163 18.21 49.52 -0.85
C ASN A 163 17.86 49.41 0.65
N GLU A 164 17.05 50.29 1.19
CA GLU A 164 16.61 50.20 2.61
C GLU A 164 15.64 49.03 2.82
N LEU A 165 14.75 48.71 1.89
CA LEU A 165 13.91 47.55 1.91
C LEU A 165 14.74 46.25 1.87
N GLU A 166 15.78 46.20 1.07
CA GLU A 166 16.69 45.05 1.02
C GLU A 166 17.45 44.85 2.33
N LYS A 167 17.96 45.94 2.91
CA LYS A 167 18.57 45.91 4.25
C LYS A 167 17.58 45.43 5.31
N PHE A 168 16.36 45.92 5.30
CA PHE A 168 15.30 45.49 6.23
C PHE A 168 14.99 43.99 6.12
N ASN A 169 14.99 43.46 4.90
CA ASN A 169 14.78 42.02 4.67
C ASN A 169 15.95 41.14 5.16
N LEU A 170 17.17 41.73 5.23
CA LEU A 170 18.38 41.03 5.71
C LEU A 170 18.65 41.24 7.21
N MET A 171 17.92 42.12 7.89
CA MET A 171 18.08 42.35 9.32
C MET A 171 17.53 41.20 10.14
N ASP A 172 18.34 40.75 11.11
CA ASP A 172 17.92 39.80 12.13
C ASP A 172 16.84 40.47 13.03
N PRO A 173 15.64 39.87 13.20
CA PRO A 173 14.58 40.41 14.06
C PRO A 173 15.00 40.69 15.51
N ASN A 174 16.02 40.02 15.98
CA ASN A 174 16.56 40.15 17.34
C ASN A 174 17.75 41.11 17.46
N SER A 175 18.05 41.91 16.42
CA SER A 175 19.11 42.91 16.49
C SER A 175 18.70 44.07 17.40
N PRO A 176 19.58 44.50 18.37
CA PRO A 176 19.29 45.57 19.33
C PRO A 176 19.26 46.98 18.73
N TYR A 177 19.15 47.11 17.44
CA TYR A 177 18.99 48.38 16.72
C TYR A 177 17.53 48.55 16.22
N ASN A 178 16.63 48.62 17.15
CA ASN A 178 15.30 49.23 17.00
C ASN A 178 15.17 50.44 17.88
#